data_8a5747e5fb9fe5581fdb654afb6112ba
#
_entry.id   8a5747e5fb9fe5581fdb654afb6112ba
#
_cell.length_a   1.000
_cell.length_b   1.000
_cell.length_c   1.000
_cell.angle_alpha   90.00
_cell.angle_beta   90.00
_cell.angle_gamma   90.00
#
_symmetry.space_group_name_H-M   'P 1'
#
loop_
_entity.id
_entity.type
_entity.pdbx_description
1 polymer ?
#
loop_
_entity_poly.entity_id
_entity_poly.type
_entity_poly.pdbx_seq_one_letter_code
_entity_poly.pdbx_strand_id
1 'polypeptide(L)'
;VKIYQRFKALIFWIEFILSIIFLCIAFLLLQSQEKIWKIRKAWSKLQKYIINYKIQTQGSIHPQANLLLINHQSLLDIVVLEDLCPKNISWIAKKELGELPVFKTLIKKPKIICIDRSPKGLVKLLKEAKERLKEDRILAIFPEGTRSKTQKLLKFKVGAKILSEKLKLKVQPVVIVDSAKILDTQKFSAKSGILKVVFLDLVDTSKEDWLDQTREKMQTILDNERSKA
;
A
#
# COMPACT_ATOMS: atom_id res chain seq x y z
N VAL A 1 -27.60 -2.85 -11.85
CA VAL A 1 -26.48 -2.56 -10.92
C VAL A 1 -25.21 -3.33 -11.34
N LYS A 2 -25.24 -4.64 -11.54
CA LYS A 2 -24.04 -5.44 -11.88
C LYS A 2 -23.42 -5.07 -13.24
N ILE A 3 -24.25 -4.77 -14.25
CA ILE A 3 -23.79 -4.38 -15.60
C ILE A 3 -23.03 -3.04 -15.53
N TYR A 4 -23.59 -2.05 -14.84
CA TYR A 4 -22.95 -0.75 -14.65
C TYR A 4 -21.60 -0.86 -13.94
N GLN A 5 -21.48 -1.72 -12.91
CA GLN A 5 -20.24 -1.93 -12.18
C GLN A 5 -19.16 -2.60 -13.04
N ARG A 6 -19.54 -3.52 -13.93
CA ARG A 6 -18.63 -4.15 -14.90
C ARG A 6 -18.17 -3.16 -15.98
N PHE A 7 -19.11 -2.34 -16.49
CA PHE A 7 -18.77 -1.29 -17.46
C PHE A 7 -17.80 -0.28 -16.85
N LYS A 8 -18.03 0.14 -15.62
CA LYS A 8 -17.12 1.02 -14.88
C LYS A 8 -15.75 0.36 -14.63
N ALA A 9 -15.73 -0.92 -14.31
CA ALA A 9 -14.50 -1.66 -14.19
C ALA A 9 -13.74 -1.76 -15.53
N LEU A 10 -14.44 -1.91 -16.65
CA LEU A 10 -13.82 -1.91 -17.98
C LEU A 10 -13.14 -0.57 -18.30
N ILE A 11 -13.84 0.55 -18.05
CA ILE A 11 -13.26 1.90 -18.21
C ILE A 11 -12.02 2.06 -17.31
N PHE A 12 -12.12 1.67 -16.05
CA PHE A 12 -10.98 1.70 -15.14
C PHE A 12 -9.80 0.89 -15.67
N TRP A 13 -10.02 -0.34 -16.17
CA TRP A 13 -8.94 -1.18 -16.66
C TRP A 13 -8.29 -0.63 -17.94
N ILE A 14 -9.08 -0.08 -18.87
CA ILE A 14 -8.55 0.57 -20.07
C ILE A 14 -7.66 1.76 -19.67
N GLU A 15 -8.19 2.64 -18.83
CA GLU A 15 -7.43 3.78 -18.32
C GLU A 15 -6.19 3.34 -17.54
N PHE A 16 -6.34 2.36 -16.64
CA PHE A 16 -5.25 1.84 -15.85
C PHE A 16 -4.09 1.32 -16.71
N ILE A 17 -4.40 0.55 -17.76
CA ILE A 17 -3.38 0.06 -18.69
C ILE A 17 -2.69 1.22 -19.41
N LEU A 18 -3.47 2.17 -19.94
CA LEU A 18 -2.91 3.35 -20.62
C LEU A 18 -2.05 4.20 -19.69
N SER A 19 -2.50 4.41 -18.46
CA SER A 19 -1.74 5.17 -17.46
C SER A 19 -0.48 4.45 -17.00
N ILE A 20 -0.49 3.12 -16.90
CA ILE A 20 0.70 2.32 -16.61
C ILE A 20 1.73 2.43 -17.74
N ILE A 21 1.30 2.38 -18.99
CA ILE A 21 2.20 2.61 -20.14
C ILE A 21 2.80 4.01 -20.07
N PHE A 22 1.96 5.03 -19.83
CA PHE A 22 2.44 6.39 -19.64
C PHE A 22 3.45 6.51 -18.50
N LEU A 23 3.18 5.92 -17.34
CA LEU A 23 4.10 5.91 -16.21
C LEU A 23 5.43 5.23 -16.55
N CYS A 24 5.40 4.11 -17.29
CA CYS A 24 6.61 3.44 -17.74
C CYS A 24 7.47 4.36 -18.61
N ILE A 25 6.87 5.02 -19.59
CA ILE A 25 7.56 5.97 -20.47
C ILE A 25 8.12 7.14 -19.68
N ALA A 26 7.27 7.76 -18.83
CA ALA A 26 7.69 8.87 -17.98
C ALA A 26 8.86 8.50 -17.06
N PHE A 27 8.83 7.32 -16.43
CA PHE A 27 9.90 6.86 -15.55
C PHE A 27 11.19 6.53 -16.29
N LEU A 28 11.14 6.12 -17.56
CA LEU A 28 12.33 5.92 -18.38
C LEU A 28 13.02 7.26 -18.67
N LEU A 29 12.23 8.30 -18.95
CA LEU A 29 12.74 9.64 -19.28
C LEU A 29 13.20 10.42 -18.04
N LEU A 30 12.65 10.14 -16.87
CA LEU A 30 12.95 10.86 -15.64
C LEU A 30 14.12 10.26 -14.87
N GLN A 31 15.05 11.15 -14.44
CA GLN A 31 16.19 10.80 -13.58
C GLN A 31 15.90 11.13 -12.10
N SER A 32 15.10 12.16 -11.84
CA SER A 32 14.84 12.65 -10.50
C SER A 32 13.81 11.80 -9.75
N GLN A 33 14.16 11.35 -8.55
CA GLN A 33 13.26 10.60 -7.66
C GLN A 33 12.08 11.45 -7.18
N GLU A 34 12.28 12.75 -7.03
CA GLU A 34 11.22 13.68 -6.67
C GLU A 34 10.18 13.81 -7.80
N LYS A 35 10.62 13.92 -9.07
CA LYS A 35 9.72 13.96 -10.22
C LYS A 35 8.94 12.66 -10.37
N ILE A 36 9.60 11.50 -10.19
CA ILE A 36 8.95 10.18 -10.20
C ILE A 36 7.87 10.09 -9.12
N TRP A 37 8.15 10.56 -7.91
CA TRP A 37 7.18 10.60 -6.82
C TRP A 37 6.00 11.53 -7.13
N LYS A 38 6.27 12.75 -7.59
CA LYS A 38 5.21 13.71 -7.97
C LYS A 38 4.26 13.15 -9.04
N ILE A 39 4.80 12.44 -10.03
CA ILE A 39 3.98 11.78 -11.07
C ILE A 39 3.16 10.63 -10.47
N ARG A 40 3.73 9.78 -9.62
CA ARG A 40 2.98 8.73 -8.92
C ARG A 40 1.82 9.32 -8.11
N LYS A 41 2.08 10.40 -7.38
CA LYS A 41 1.07 11.10 -6.58
C LYS A 41 -0.02 11.74 -7.46
N ALA A 42 0.34 12.33 -8.59
CA ALA A 42 -0.62 12.86 -9.55
C ALA A 42 -1.48 11.75 -10.17
N TRP A 43 -0.86 10.63 -10.54
CA TRP A 43 -1.55 9.44 -11.03
C TRP A 43 -2.55 8.89 -10.00
N SER A 44 -2.15 8.78 -8.73
CA SER A 44 -3.06 8.28 -7.68
C SER A 44 -4.28 9.18 -7.51
N LYS A 45 -4.10 10.50 -7.59
CA LYS A 45 -5.21 11.47 -7.58
C LYS A 45 -6.14 11.29 -8.78
N LEU A 46 -5.59 11.04 -9.98
CA LEU A 46 -6.37 10.78 -11.17
C LEU A 46 -7.27 9.55 -10.98
N GLN A 47 -6.75 8.45 -10.43
CA GLN A 47 -7.52 7.24 -10.14
C GLN A 47 -8.74 7.52 -9.25
N LYS A 48 -8.62 8.45 -8.31
CA LYS A 48 -9.73 8.86 -7.44
C LYS A 48 -10.90 9.44 -8.25
N TYR A 49 -10.62 10.23 -9.27
CA TYR A 49 -11.66 10.79 -10.14
C TYR A 49 -12.27 9.73 -11.06
N ILE A 50 -11.47 8.85 -11.65
CA ILE A 50 -11.93 7.82 -12.60
C ILE A 50 -12.83 6.81 -11.90
N ILE A 51 -12.43 6.30 -10.74
CA ILE A 51 -13.26 5.40 -9.94
C ILE A 51 -14.41 6.15 -9.28
N ASN A 52 -14.27 7.48 -9.11
CA ASN A 52 -15.23 8.36 -8.44
C ASN A 52 -15.48 7.91 -6.99
N TYR A 53 -14.42 7.90 -6.18
CA TYR A 53 -14.53 7.66 -4.75
C TYR A 53 -14.03 8.87 -3.96
N LYS A 54 -14.58 9.01 -2.75
CA LYS A 54 -14.11 10.03 -1.78
C LYS A 54 -13.30 9.35 -0.69
N ILE A 55 -12.27 10.03 -0.20
CA ILE A 55 -11.47 9.55 0.92
C ILE A 55 -11.94 10.28 2.18
N GLN A 56 -12.22 9.51 3.23
CA GLN A 56 -12.46 10.00 4.57
C GLN A 56 -11.35 9.50 5.48
N THR A 57 -10.61 10.40 6.10
CA THR A 57 -9.50 10.04 6.99
C THR A 57 -9.88 10.26 8.46
N GLN A 58 -9.38 9.37 9.31
CA GLN A 58 -9.36 9.54 10.76
C GLN A 58 -7.89 9.47 11.21
N GLY A 59 -7.40 10.52 11.86
CA GLY A 59 -5.98 10.69 12.14
C GLY A 59 -5.17 11.08 10.91
N SER A 60 -3.86 11.02 11.02
CA SER A 60 -2.89 11.34 9.97
C SER A 60 -1.61 10.53 10.12
N ILE A 61 -0.75 10.56 9.12
CA ILE A 61 0.58 9.95 9.23
C ILE A 61 1.39 10.73 10.27
N HIS A 62 1.86 10.00 11.30
CA HIS A 62 2.66 10.56 12.36
C HIS A 62 4.02 11.03 11.82
N PRO A 63 4.52 12.23 12.17
CA PRO A 63 5.77 12.78 11.63
C PRO A 63 6.99 11.86 11.81
N GLN A 64 7.03 11.12 12.90
CA GLN A 64 8.11 10.17 13.21
C GLN A 64 7.91 8.79 12.59
N ALA A 65 6.75 8.49 12.01
CA ALA A 65 6.51 7.19 11.38
C ALA A 65 7.47 6.99 10.21
N ASN A 66 8.13 5.84 10.19
CA ASN A 66 9.01 5.45 9.09
C ASN A 66 8.70 4.06 8.52
N LEU A 67 7.75 3.34 9.13
CA LEU A 67 7.15 2.12 8.59
C LEU A 67 5.62 2.18 8.74
N LEU A 68 4.88 2.12 7.64
CA LEU A 68 3.44 1.94 7.62
C LEU A 68 3.11 0.44 7.52
N LEU A 69 2.27 -0.03 8.44
CA LEU A 69 1.77 -1.40 8.50
C LEU A 69 0.29 -1.38 8.10
N ILE A 70 -0.04 -1.90 6.91
CA ILE A 70 -1.33 -1.65 6.26
C ILE A 70 -2.05 -2.97 5.98
N ASN A 71 -3.35 -3.06 6.23
CA ASN A 71 -4.15 -4.20 5.75
C ASN A 71 -4.32 -4.15 4.23
N HIS A 72 -4.55 -5.33 3.61
CA HIS A 72 -4.59 -5.42 2.15
C HIS A 72 -5.82 -6.15 1.63
N GLN A 73 -6.65 -5.47 0.86
CA GLN A 73 -7.86 -6.04 0.25
C GLN A 73 -7.95 -5.74 -1.25
N SER A 74 -7.38 -4.63 -1.70
CA SER A 74 -7.54 -4.14 -3.08
C SER A 74 -6.27 -3.49 -3.62
N LEU A 75 -6.17 -3.36 -4.93
CA LEU A 75 -5.19 -2.48 -5.57
C LEU A 75 -5.35 -1.02 -5.11
N LEU A 76 -6.57 -0.65 -4.74
CA LEU A 76 -6.90 0.70 -4.28
C LEU A 76 -6.15 1.08 -2.99
N ASP A 77 -5.73 0.11 -2.18
CA ASP A 77 -4.95 0.35 -0.95
C ASP A 77 -3.61 1.05 -1.26
N ILE A 78 -2.97 0.68 -2.36
CA ILE A 78 -1.74 1.32 -2.84
C ILE A 78 -2.05 2.73 -3.33
N VAL A 79 -3.07 2.86 -4.18
CA VAL A 79 -3.46 4.13 -4.79
C VAL A 79 -3.79 5.18 -3.72
N VAL A 80 -4.60 4.83 -2.73
CA VAL A 80 -5.02 5.79 -1.71
C VAL A 80 -3.86 6.26 -0.83
N LEU A 81 -2.91 5.39 -0.52
CA LEU A 81 -1.76 5.80 0.28
C LEU A 81 -0.73 6.62 -0.51
N GLU A 82 -0.59 6.39 -1.81
CA GLU A 82 0.19 7.29 -2.69
C GLU A 82 -0.40 8.71 -2.71
N ASP A 83 -1.72 8.85 -2.65
CA ASP A 83 -2.37 10.18 -2.58
C ASP A 83 -2.19 10.83 -1.20
N LEU A 84 -2.41 10.09 -0.12
CA LEU A 84 -2.44 10.62 1.25
C LEU A 84 -1.05 10.86 1.85
N CYS A 85 -0.05 10.09 1.47
CA CYS A 85 1.24 10.16 2.12
C CYS A 85 2.00 11.45 1.77
N PRO A 86 2.46 12.21 2.77
CA PRO A 86 3.24 13.44 2.54
C PRO A 86 4.68 13.17 2.13
N LYS A 87 5.18 11.94 2.31
CA LYS A 87 6.53 11.50 1.96
C LYS A 87 6.52 10.49 0.81
N ASN A 88 7.66 10.35 0.15
CA ASN A 88 7.83 9.34 -0.89
C ASN A 88 7.81 7.94 -0.28
N ILE A 89 6.83 7.12 -0.67
CA ILE A 89 6.69 5.75 -0.16
C ILE A 89 7.66 4.82 -0.88
N SER A 90 8.37 4.00 -0.11
CA SER A 90 9.05 2.80 -0.60
C SER A 90 8.26 1.57 -0.20
N TRP A 91 7.51 1.02 -1.15
CA TRP A 91 6.74 -0.20 -0.97
C TRP A 91 7.65 -1.41 -0.82
N ILE A 92 7.25 -2.33 0.06
CA ILE A 92 7.87 -3.65 0.18
C ILE A 92 6.93 -4.65 -0.50
N ALA A 93 7.39 -5.25 -1.59
CA ALA A 93 6.62 -6.10 -2.47
C ALA A 93 7.26 -7.48 -2.62
N LYS A 94 6.51 -8.43 -3.16
CA LYS A 94 7.02 -9.76 -3.50
C LYS A 94 7.96 -9.70 -4.71
N LYS A 95 9.00 -10.53 -4.70
CA LYS A 95 10.02 -10.64 -5.75
C LYS A 95 9.41 -10.87 -7.14
N GLU A 96 8.40 -11.73 -7.22
CA GLU A 96 7.74 -12.12 -8.48
C GLU A 96 7.15 -10.92 -9.23
N LEU A 97 6.72 -9.88 -8.51
CA LEU A 97 6.25 -8.64 -9.16
C LEU A 97 7.37 -7.91 -9.90
N GLY A 98 8.60 -7.98 -9.39
CA GLY A 98 9.77 -7.36 -10.02
C GLY A 98 10.31 -8.12 -11.23
N GLU A 99 9.90 -9.38 -11.41
CA GLU A 99 10.34 -10.24 -12.51
C GLU A 99 9.48 -10.07 -13.76
N LEU A 100 8.25 -9.56 -13.62
CA LEU A 100 7.36 -9.29 -14.75
C LEU A 100 7.91 -8.14 -15.59
N PRO A 101 8.13 -8.33 -16.92
CA PRO A 101 8.79 -7.33 -17.77
C PRO A 101 8.14 -5.94 -17.71
N VAL A 102 6.80 -5.87 -17.75
CA VAL A 102 6.03 -4.63 -17.71
C VAL A 102 6.24 -3.89 -16.37
N PHE A 103 6.34 -4.63 -15.26
CA PHE A 103 6.49 -4.04 -13.93
C PHE A 103 7.94 -3.67 -13.57
N LYS A 104 8.93 -4.15 -14.33
CA LYS A 104 10.35 -3.91 -14.02
C LYS A 104 10.68 -2.42 -13.88
N THR A 105 10.19 -1.58 -14.80
CA THR A 105 10.40 -0.13 -14.77
C THR A 105 9.64 0.50 -13.60
N LEU A 106 8.37 0.10 -13.38
CA LEU A 106 7.51 0.60 -12.31
C LEU A 106 8.01 0.24 -10.90
N ILE A 107 8.87 -0.76 -10.81
CA ILE A 107 9.46 -1.20 -9.54
C ILE A 107 10.84 -0.57 -9.34
N LYS A 108 11.71 -0.67 -10.36
CA LYS A 108 13.11 -0.22 -10.22
C LYS A 108 13.23 1.30 -10.12
N LYS A 109 12.51 2.04 -10.96
CA LYS A 109 12.62 3.50 -11.01
C LYS A 109 12.09 4.19 -9.74
N PRO A 110 10.92 3.83 -9.18
CA PRO A 110 10.48 4.33 -7.87
C PRO A 110 11.24 3.73 -6.68
N LYS A 111 12.15 2.78 -6.92
CA LYS A 111 12.95 2.08 -5.90
C LYS A 111 12.06 1.30 -4.91
N ILE A 112 11.08 0.56 -5.41
CA ILE A 112 10.30 -0.41 -4.64
C ILE A 112 11.20 -1.56 -4.23
N ILE A 113 11.09 -2.00 -2.97
CA ILE A 113 11.89 -3.09 -2.41
C ILE A 113 11.21 -4.41 -2.71
N CYS A 114 11.83 -5.22 -3.58
CA CYS A 114 11.32 -6.56 -3.89
C CYS A 114 12.08 -7.62 -3.11
N ILE A 115 11.35 -8.43 -2.35
CA ILE A 115 11.91 -9.46 -1.48
C ILE A 115 11.37 -10.85 -1.80
N ASP A 116 12.23 -11.83 -1.71
CA ASP A 116 11.86 -13.22 -1.50
C ASP A 116 11.84 -13.54 0.01
N ARG A 117 11.33 -14.71 0.36
CA ARG A 117 11.19 -15.14 1.78
C ARG A 117 12.41 -15.92 2.27
N SER A 118 13.51 -15.88 1.53
CA SER A 118 14.76 -16.55 1.93
C SER A 118 15.53 -15.72 2.95
N PRO A 119 16.48 -16.32 3.68
CA PRO A 119 17.41 -15.60 4.54
C PRO A 119 18.20 -14.51 3.76
N LYS A 120 18.59 -14.80 2.51
CA LYS A 120 19.25 -13.82 1.63
C LYS A 120 18.32 -12.66 1.29
N GLY A 121 17.03 -12.93 1.07
CA GLY A 121 16.02 -11.90 0.83
C GLY A 121 15.84 -10.97 2.02
N LEU A 122 15.93 -11.47 3.26
CA LEU A 122 15.87 -10.66 4.47
C LEU A 122 17.08 -9.70 4.57
N VAL A 123 18.29 -10.18 4.31
CA VAL A 123 19.50 -9.34 4.31
C VAL A 123 19.37 -8.21 3.27
N LYS A 124 18.91 -8.55 2.07
CA LYS A 124 18.62 -7.58 1.01
C LYS A 124 17.58 -6.55 1.46
N LEU A 125 16.47 -7.00 2.06
CA LEU A 125 15.43 -6.12 2.60
C LEU A 125 15.99 -5.10 3.58
N LEU A 126 16.75 -5.55 4.58
CA LEU A 126 17.34 -4.67 5.59
C LEU A 126 18.28 -3.63 4.98
N LYS A 127 19.13 -4.05 4.02
CA LYS A 127 20.02 -3.14 3.30
C LYS A 127 19.25 -2.08 2.51
N GLU A 128 18.33 -2.51 1.64
CA GLU A 128 17.56 -1.58 0.81
C GLU A 128 16.66 -0.66 1.65
N ALA A 129 16.01 -1.18 2.70
CA ALA A 129 15.19 -0.39 3.61
C ALA A 129 16.02 0.72 4.30
N LYS A 130 17.23 0.39 4.79
CA LYS A 130 18.14 1.37 5.39
C LYS A 130 18.52 2.49 4.41
N GLU A 131 18.76 2.14 3.14
CA GLU A 131 19.04 3.12 2.09
C GLU A 131 17.83 4.04 1.82
N ARG A 132 16.61 3.48 1.78
CA ARG A 132 15.38 4.27 1.56
C ARG A 132 15.11 5.22 2.71
N LEU A 133 15.34 4.80 3.94
CA LEU A 133 15.22 5.65 5.12
C LEU A 133 16.21 6.83 5.10
N LYS A 134 17.44 6.62 4.62
CA LYS A 134 18.41 7.71 4.42
C LYS A 134 17.97 8.73 3.36
N GLU A 135 17.14 8.32 2.39
CA GLU A 135 16.53 9.18 1.37
C GLU A 135 15.26 9.90 1.90
N ASP A 136 15.02 9.95 3.20
CA ASP A 136 13.81 10.47 3.87
C ASP A 136 12.50 9.86 3.35
N ARG A 137 12.52 8.60 2.95
CA ARG A 137 11.32 7.90 2.53
C ARG A 137 10.67 7.20 3.71
N ILE A 138 9.37 6.96 3.57
CA ILE A 138 8.61 6.09 4.46
C ILE A 138 8.48 4.69 3.83
N LEU A 139 8.72 3.67 4.62
CA LEU A 139 8.50 2.28 4.19
C LEU A 139 7.03 1.93 4.33
N ALA A 140 6.50 1.11 3.44
CA ALA A 140 5.14 0.61 3.53
C ALA A 140 5.07 -0.88 3.22
N ILE A 141 4.39 -1.62 4.07
CA ILE A 141 4.25 -3.08 3.94
C ILE A 141 2.82 -3.52 4.21
N PHE A 142 2.37 -4.49 3.42
CA PHE A 142 1.20 -5.29 3.72
C PHE A 142 1.64 -6.56 4.47
N PRO A 143 1.53 -6.62 5.81
CA PRO A 143 2.09 -7.70 6.61
C PRO A 143 1.40 -9.05 6.38
N GLU A 144 0.21 -9.03 5.82
CA GLU A 144 -0.53 -10.21 5.38
C GLU A 144 0.17 -10.95 4.22
N GLY A 145 0.97 -10.21 3.42
CA GLY A 145 1.70 -10.72 2.27
C GLY A 145 0.83 -11.12 1.08
N THR A 146 -0.48 -10.96 1.17
CA THR A 146 -1.45 -11.13 0.07
C THR A 146 -2.74 -10.41 0.43
N ARG A 147 -3.62 -10.19 -0.56
CA ARG A 147 -4.94 -9.58 -0.32
C ARG A 147 -5.84 -10.55 0.46
N SER A 148 -6.47 -10.05 1.53
CA SER A 148 -7.53 -10.78 2.21
C SER A 148 -8.79 -10.80 1.34
N LYS A 149 -9.40 -12.00 1.23
CA LYS A 149 -10.67 -12.21 0.53
C LYS A 149 -11.86 -12.24 1.49
N THR A 150 -11.58 -12.13 2.77
CA THR A 150 -12.58 -12.20 3.84
C THR A 150 -12.67 -10.87 4.58
N GLN A 151 -13.60 -10.79 5.52
CA GLN A 151 -13.70 -9.65 6.42
C GLN A 151 -12.62 -9.64 7.51
N LYS A 152 -11.93 -10.78 7.71
CA LYS A 152 -10.88 -10.90 8.71
C LYS A 152 -9.50 -10.65 8.11
N LEU A 153 -8.64 -10.00 8.87
CA LEU A 153 -7.23 -9.85 8.56
C LEU A 153 -6.53 -11.21 8.59
N LEU A 154 -5.68 -11.44 7.62
CA LEU A 154 -4.83 -12.63 7.62
C LEU A 154 -3.75 -12.50 8.70
N LYS A 155 -3.12 -13.62 9.06
CA LYS A 155 -1.99 -13.63 9.98
C LYS A 155 -0.85 -12.78 9.41
N PHE A 156 -0.31 -11.89 10.24
CA PHE A 156 0.83 -11.05 9.87
C PHE A 156 2.11 -11.87 9.79
N LYS A 157 2.90 -11.63 8.78
CA LYS A 157 4.19 -12.33 8.56
C LYS A 157 5.28 -11.70 9.40
N VAL A 158 6.15 -12.53 9.96
CA VAL A 158 7.25 -12.12 10.84
C VAL A 158 8.23 -11.12 10.21
N GLY A 159 8.28 -11.03 8.89
CA GLY A 159 9.16 -10.10 8.17
C GLY A 159 8.98 -8.64 8.57
N ALA A 160 7.74 -8.20 8.87
CA ALA A 160 7.47 -6.86 9.37
C ALA A 160 8.07 -6.64 10.77
N LYS A 161 8.01 -7.66 11.65
CA LYS A 161 8.61 -7.65 12.99
C LYS A 161 10.14 -7.54 12.90
N ILE A 162 10.76 -8.42 12.15
CA ILE A 162 12.23 -8.44 11.98
C ILE A 162 12.74 -7.11 11.40
N LEU A 163 12.06 -6.58 10.39
CA LEU A 163 12.43 -5.29 9.77
C LEU A 163 12.38 -4.16 10.80
N SER A 164 11.28 -4.09 11.56
CA SER A 164 11.06 -3.06 12.57
C SER A 164 12.11 -3.12 13.68
N GLU A 165 12.36 -4.29 14.24
CA GLU A 165 13.29 -4.49 15.34
C GLU A 165 14.76 -4.24 14.93
N LYS A 166 15.18 -4.80 13.78
CA LYS A 166 16.56 -4.64 13.29
C LYS A 166 16.92 -3.20 12.92
N LEU A 167 15.95 -2.43 12.43
CA LEU A 167 16.17 -1.02 12.04
C LEU A 167 15.59 -0.03 13.06
N LYS A 168 15.05 -0.49 14.19
CA LYS A 168 14.44 0.33 15.27
C LYS A 168 13.39 1.31 14.70
N LEU A 169 12.47 0.78 13.89
CA LEU A 169 11.50 1.59 13.17
C LEU A 169 10.35 2.06 14.06
N LYS A 170 9.89 3.28 13.82
CA LYS A 170 8.62 3.80 14.35
C LYS A 170 7.49 3.32 13.46
N VAL A 171 6.74 2.33 13.93
CA VAL A 171 5.69 1.64 13.18
C VAL A 171 4.36 2.32 13.40
N GLN A 172 3.68 2.67 12.32
CA GLN A 172 2.31 3.18 12.36
C GLN A 172 1.38 2.25 11.61
N PRO A 173 0.37 1.66 12.28
CA PRO A 173 -0.66 0.89 11.61
C PRO A 173 -1.64 1.82 10.88
N VAL A 174 -2.09 1.37 9.71
CA VAL A 174 -3.08 2.06 8.88
C VAL A 174 -4.16 1.06 8.48
N VAL A 175 -5.41 1.39 8.79
CA VAL A 175 -6.57 0.57 8.43
C VAL A 175 -7.31 1.20 7.27
N ILE A 176 -7.42 0.48 6.16
CA ILE A 176 -8.23 0.84 5.01
C ILE A 176 -9.49 -0.03 5.03
N VAL A 177 -10.65 0.61 5.14
CA VAL A 177 -11.91 -0.08 5.34
C VAL A 177 -12.53 -0.45 4.01
N ASP A 178 -12.69 -1.76 3.79
CA ASP A 178 -13.47 -2.35 2.70
C ASP A 178 -13.16 -1.81 1.28
N SER A 179 -11.90 -1.53 1.00
CA SER A 179 -11.45 -1.04 -0.32
C SER A 179 -11.88 -1.96 -1.48
N ALA A 180 -11.99 -3.27 -1.24
CA ALA A 180 -12.50 -4.23 -2.21
C ALA A 180 -13.99 -4.03 -2.56
N LYS A 181 -14.77 -3.33 -1.72
CA LYS A 181 -16.16 -2.96 -2.07
C LYS A 181 -16.18 -1.87 -3.15
N ILE A 182 -15.15 -1.05 -3.25
CA ILE A 182 -15.00 0.02 -4.24
C ILE A 182 -14.32 -0.52 -5.50
N LEU A 183 -13.18 -1.20 -5.37
CA LEU A 183 -12.45 -1.79 -6.49
C LEU A 183 -12.06 -3.24 -6.18
N ASP A 184 -12.77 -4.18 -6.78
CA ASP A 184 -12.46 -5.60 -6.72
C ASP A 184 -11.92 -6.08 -8.07
N THR A 185 -10.61 -6.21 -8.17
CA THR A 185 -9.94 -6.64 -9.40
C THR A 185 -10.16 -8.13 -9.71
N GLN A 186 -10.53 -8.95 -8.72
CA GLN A 186 -10.80 -10.38 -8.93
C GLN A 186 -12.23 -10.58 -9.46
N LYS A 187 -13.20 -9.79 -8.98
CA LYS A 187 -14.59 -9.85 -9.45
C LYS A 187 -14.85 -8.93 -10.63
N PHE A 188 -13.83 -8.24 -11.13
CA PHE A 188 -13.97 -7.25 -12.20
C PHE A 188 -15.10 -6.26 -11.91
N SER A 189 -14.99 -5.58 -10.77
CA SER A 189 -16.02 -4.66 -10.29
C SER A 189 -15.40 -3.37 -9.76
N ALA A 190 -15.97 -2.24 -10.19
CA ALA A 190 -15.66 -0.90 -9.68
C ALA A 190 -16.94 -0.16 -9.30
N LYS A 191 -16.95 0.50 -8.15
CA LYS A 191 -18.06 1.28 -7.61
C LYS A 191 -17.59 2.64 -7.12
N SER A 192 -18.47 3.64 -7.21
CA SER A 192 -18.28 4.87 -6.45
C SER A 192 -18.57 4.61 -4.97
N GLY A 193 -17.97 5.41 -4.11
CA GLY A 193 -18.21 5.27 -2.68
C GLY A 193 -17.30 6.14 -1.83
N ILE A 194 -17.38 5.94 -0.52
CA ILE A 194 -16.48 6.56 0.45
C ILE A 194 -15.51 5.49 0.93
N LEU A 195 -14.21 5.77 0.80
CA LEU A 195 -13.14 4.94 1.33
C LEU A 195 -12.63 5.55 2.63
N LYS A 196 -12.83 4.85 3.72
CA LYS A 196 -12.34 5.29 5.02
C LYS A 196 -10.94 4.77 5.28
N VAL A 197 -10.06 5.67 5.74
CA VAL A 197 -8.67 5.35 6.12
C VAL A 197 -8.44 5.83 7.55
N VAL A 198 -8.05 4.92 8.43
CA VAL A 198 -7.79 5.20 9.84
C VAL A 198 -6.30 5.04 10.11
N PHE A 199 -5.67 6.13 10.53
CA PHE A 199 -4.27 6.13 10.99
C PHE A 199 -4.27 5.97 12.50
N LEU A 200 -3.61 4.91 12.98
CA LEU A 200 -3.48 4.63 14.40
C LEU A 200 -2.23 5.33 14.96
N ASP A 201 -2.12 5.34 16.27
CA ASP A 201 -0.91 5.80 16.96
C ASP A 201 0.28 4.88 16.67
N LEU A 202 1.49 5.38 16.93
CA LEU A 202 2.71 4.58 16.84
C LEU A 202 2.63 3.38 17.78
N VAL A 203 3.13 2.25 17.30
CA VAL A 203 3.17 1.01 18.07
C VAL A 203 4.41 0.99 18.96
N ASP A 204 4.21 0.57 20.20
CA ASP A 204 5.32 0.16 21.07
C ASP A 204 5.86 -1.21 20.62
N THR A 205 6.97 -1.19 19.91
CA THR A 205 7.61 -2.39 19.36
C THR A 205 8.55 -3.11 20.35
N SER A 206 8.60 -2.66 21.62
CA SER A 206 9.40 -3.31 22.67
C SER A 206 8.79 -4.62 23.17
N LYS A 207 7.48 -4.79 23.04
CA LYS A 207 6.77 -5.99 23.45
C LYS A 207 6.99 -7.12 22.46
N GLU A 208 7.14 -8.34 22.94
CA GLU A 208 7.39 -9.50 22.07
C GLU A 208 6.24 -9.79 21.10
N ASP A 209 5.00 -9.62 21.54
CA ASP A 209 3.78 -9.92 20.79
C ASP A 209 3.16 -8.68 20.07
N TRP A 210 3.90 -7.56 19.98
CA TRP A 210 3.41 -6.30 19.44
C TRP A 210 2.76 -6.45 18.07
N LEU A 211 3.25 -7.35 17.23
CA LEU A 211 2.74 -7.53 15.87
C LEU A 211 1.34 -8.18 15.87
N ASP A 212 1.13 -9.18 16.75
CA ASP A 212 -0.17 -9.84 16.89
C ASP A 212 -1.18 -8.93 17.59
N GLN A 213 -0.78 -8.20 18.65
CA GLN A 213 -1.61 -7.17 19.28
C GLN A 213 -2.03 -6.09 18.28
N THR A 214 -1.10 -5.66 17.41
CA THR A 214 -1.41 -4.69 16.34
C THR A 214 -2.43 -5.24 15.37
N ARG A 215 -2.31 -6.49 14.94
CA ARG A 215 -3.29 -7.14 14.06
C ARG A 215 -4.69 -7.18 14.69
N GLU A 216 -4.78 -7.54 15.97
CA GLU A 216 -6.05 -7.58 16.71
C GLU A 216 -6.68 -6.19 16.84
N LYS A 217 -5.88 -5.18 17.19
CA LYS A 217 -6.34 -3.78 17.23
C LYS A 217 -6.85 -3.30 15.88
N MET A 218 -6.13 -3.60 14.79
CA MET A 218 -6.57 -3.28 13.44
C MET A 218 -7.87 -4.00 13.06
N GLN A 219 -8.04 -5.27 13.45
CA GLN A 219 -9.27 -6.02 13.22
C GLN A 219 -10.44 -5.40 13.97
N THR A 220 -10.27 -5.06 15.22
CA THR A 220 -11.32 -4.40 16.04
C THR A 220 -11.77 -3.09 15.40
N ILE A 221 -10.84 -2.29 14.89
CA ILE A 221 -11.16 -1.04 14.19
C ILE A 221 -11.95 -1.32 12.91
N LEU A 222 -11.51 -2.31 12.10
CA LEU A 222 -12.26 -2.73 10.91
C LEU A 222 -13.69 -3.12 11.22
N ASP A 223 -13.91 -3.92 12.27
CA ASP A 223 -15.22 -4.39 12.66
C ASP A 223 -16.10 -3.25 13.17
N ASN A 224 -15.54 -2.35 13.99
CA ASN A 224 -16.22 -1.15 14.47
C ASN A 224 -16.61 -0.19 13.32
N GLU A 225 -15.75 0.01 12.33
CA GLU A 225 -16.07 0.89 11.22
C GLU A 225 -17.10 0.28 10.27
N ARG A 226 -17.12 -1.04 10.14
CA ARG A 226 -18.14 -1.77 9.37
C ARG A 226 -19.52 -1.75 10.03
N SER A 227 -19.56 -1.76 11.35
CA SER A 227 -20.85 -1.70 12.09
C SER A 227 -21.51 -0.33 12.02
N LYS A 228 -20.77 0.73 11.65
CA LYS A 228 -21.28 2.09 11.48
C LYS A 228 -21.75 2.38 10.04
N ALA A 229 -21.47 1.49 9.08
CA ALA A 229 -21.74 1.65 7.64
C ALA A 229 -23.01 0.93 7.22
#